data_dff6763a564a700f51b371f84a996637
#
_entry.id   dff6763a564a700f51b371f84a996637
#
_cell.length_a   1.000
_cell.length_b   1.000
_cell.length_c   1.000
_cell.angle_alpha   90.00
_cell.angle_beta   90.00
_cell.angle_gamma   90.00
#
_symmetry.space_group_name_H-M   'P 1'
#
loop_
_entity.id
_entity.type
_entity.pdbx_description
1 polymer ?
#
loop_
_entity_poly.entity_id
_entity_poly.type
_entity_poly.pdbx_seq_one_letter_code
_entity_poly.pdbx_strand_id
1 'polypeptide(L)'
;LMQARSASLSGIVNGIDYDVYNPQTDKDIYRNYSVENFRKEKIKNKIELQKELGLAQNHKELMIGIVSRLTDQKGFDLIACVMDELCQDAIQIVALGTGEEQYENMFRHYAWKYPDKVSANIYYSEAMSHKVYAACDAFLMPSLFEPCGLSQLISLRYGTVPIVRETGGLKDTVEPYNEYEKTATVRYAEKIYYDKKRDWNKIVERGMSKDFSWKSSAKQYEELYDDM
;
A
#
# COMPACT_ATOMS: atom_id res chain seq x y z
N LEU A 1 -8.96 20.10 -25.19
CA LEU A 1 -10.41 19.93 -24.98
C LEU A 1 -10.73 19.98 -23.48
N MET A 2 -10.11 19.16 -22.64
CA MET A 2 -10.36 19.09 -21.19
C MET A 2 -10.05 20.42 -20.47
N GLN A 3 -8.92 21.07 -20.77
CA GLN A 3 -8.59 22.39 -20.20
C GLN A 3 -9.65 23.45 -20.52
N ALA A 4 -10.22 23.43 -21.73
CA ALA A 4 -11.27 24.38 -22.12
C ALA A 4 -12.61 24.14 -21.41
N ARG A 5 -12.79 22.99 -20.79
CA ARG A 5 -13.99 22.61 -20.05
C ARG A 5 -13.74 22.43 -18.54
N SER A 6 -12.62 22.90 -18.03
CA SER A 6 -12.25 22.71 -16.62
C SER A 6 -13.31 23.17 -15.62
N ALA A 7 -14.07 24.22 -15.94
CA ALA A 7 -15.15 24.73 -15.10
C ALA A 7 -16.40 23.83 -15.03
N SER A 8 -16.54 22.87 -15.98
CA SER A 8 -17.67 21.93 -16.06
C SER A 8 -17.23 20.46 -15.87
N LEU A 9 -15.99 20.24 -15.41
CA LEU A 9 -15.48 18.92 -15.10
C LEU A 9 -15.57 18.65 -13.62
N SER A 10 -16.16 17.51 -13.28
CA SER A 10 -16.15 16.97 -11.92
C SER A 10 -15.37 15.67 -11.89
N GLY A 11 -14.59 15.44 -10.84
CA GLY A 11 -13.82 14.23 -10.63
C GLY A 11 -14.31 13.50 -9.38
N ILE A 12 -14.70 12.24 -9.55
CA ILE A 12 -15.12 11.37 -8.43
C ILE A 12 -14.18 10.17 -8.38
N VAL A 13 -13.52 9.99 -7.23
CA VAL A 13 -12.61 8.88 -7.00
C VAL A 13 -13.42 7.59 -6.79
N ASN A 14 -12.96 6.49 -7.38
CA ASN A 14 -13.59 5.18 -7.17
C ASN A 14 -13.54 4.76 -5.71
N GLY A 15 -14.60 4.07 -5.26
CA GLY A 15 -14.59 3.37 -4.00
C GLY A 15 -14.00 1.96 -4.11
N ILE A 16 -13.88 1.27 -2.99
CA ILE A 16 -13.54 -0.15 -2.91
C ILE A 16 -14.73 -0.95 -2.37
N ASP A 17 -14.79 -2.22 -2.74
CA ASP A 17 -15.81 -3.15 -2.27
C ASP A 17 -15.49 -3.61 -0.84
N TYR A 18 -16.33 -3.23 0.13
CA TYR A 18 -16.17 -3.59 1.53
C TYR A 18 -16.67 -5.00 1.88
N ASP A 19 -17.35 -5.69 0.97
CA ASP A 19 -17.68 -7.11 1.14
C ASP A 19 -16.46 -7.98 0.80
N VAL A 20 -15.62 -7.51 -0.15
CA VAL A 20 -14.37 -8.16 -0.54
C VAL A 20 -13.21 -7.70 0.35
N TYR A 21 -13.01 -6.37 0.49
CA TYR A 21 -11.86 -5.79 1.20
C TYR A 21 -12.25 -5.34 2.62
N ASN A 22 -12.38 -6.30 3.53
CA ASN A 22 -12.71 -6.04 4.92
C ASN A 22 -11.91 -6.93 5.88
N PRO A 23 -10.92 -6.38 6.61
CA PRO A 23 -10.07 -7.17 7.50
C PRO A 23 -10.85 -7.87 8.63
N GLN A 24 -12.10 -7.49 8.91
CA GLN A 24 -12.93 -8.15 9.93
C GLN A 24 -13.52 -9.48 9.45
N THR A 25 -13.78 -9.62 8.14
CA THR A 25 -14.51 -10.76 7.56
C THR A 25 -13.73 -11.48 6.46
N ASP A 26 -12.60 -10.95 6.06
CA ASP A 26 -11.75 -11.48 5.00
C ASP A 26 -11.29 -12.91 5.32
N LYS A 27 -11.54 -13.85 4.42
CA LYS A 27 -11.21 -15.26 4.56
C LYS A 27 -9.80 -15.61 4.11
N ASP A 28 -9.16 -14.72 3.34
CA ASP A 28 -7.83 -14.93 2.76
C ASP A 28 -6.69 -14.48 3.67
N ILE A 29 -6.98 -13.79 4.78
CA ILE A 29 -5.97 -13.38 5.74
C ILE A 29 -5.85 -14.38 6.91
N TYR A 30 -4.70 -14.40 7.58
CA TYR A 30 -4.45 -15.36 8.65
C TYR A 30 -5.26 -15.08 9.91
N ARG A 31 -5.49 -13.80 10.23
CA ARG A 31 -6.24 -13.34 11.41
C ARG A 31 -7.07 -12.13 11.07
N ASN A 32 -8.37 -12.21 11.31
CA ASN A 32 -9.27 -11.08 11.16
C ASN A 32 -9.04 -10.05 12.27
N TYR A 33 -9.24 -8.77 11.94
CA TYR A 33 -9.06 -7.67 12.88
C TYR A 33 -9.89 -6.44 12.50
N SER A 34 -10.02 -5.56 13.48
CA SER A 34 -10.69 -4.27 13.35
C SER A 34 -9.74 -3.14 13.81
N VAL A 35 -10.22 -1.90 13.79
CA VAL A 35 -9.49 -0.74 14.29
C VAL A 35 -9.18 -0.85 15.79
N GLU A 36 -9.98 -1.59 16.56
CA GLU A 36 -9.81 -1.73 18.02
C GLU A 36 -8.64 -2.68 18.37
N ASN A 37 -8.37 -3.69 17.52
CA ASN A 37 -7.42 -4.75 17.85
C ASN A 37 -6.27 -4.94 16.84
N PHE A 38 -6.19 -4.10 15.81
CA PHE A 38 -5.18 -4.23 14.73
C PHE A 38 -3.75 -4.31 15.25
N ARG A 39 -3.42 -3.57 16.32
CA ARG A 39 -2.05 -3.54 16.89
C ARG A 39 -1.52 -4.92 17.26
N LYS A 40 -2.41 -5.81 17.69
CA LYS A 40 -2.07 -7.19 18.06
C LYS A 40 -2.22 -8.15 16.87
N GLU A 41 -3.31 -8.03 16.13
CA GLU A 41 -3.65 -9.03 15.12
C GLU A 41 -2.85 -8.83 13.81
N LYS A 42 -2.48 -7.60 13.43
CA LYS A 42 -1.55 -7.37 12.31
C LYS A 42 -0.17 -7.99 12.56
N ILE A 43 0.32 -7.96 13.80
CA ILE A 43 1.58 -8.64 14.15
C ILE A 43 1.50 -10.13 13.86
N LYS A 44 0.36 -10.77 14.15
CA LYS A 44 0.18 -12.20 13.85
C LYS A 44 0.13 -12.46 12.33
N ASN A 45 -0.62 -11.62 11.59
CA ASN A 45 -0.63 -11.69 10.13
C ASN A 45 0.78 -11.55 9.54
N LYS A 46 1.57 -10.62 10.06
CA LYS A 46 2.95 -10.40 9.63
C LYS A 46 3.84 -11.61 9.87
N ILE A 47 3.81 -12.20 11.06
CA ILE A 47 4.63 -13.38 11.39
C ILE A 47 4.23 -14.58 10.51
N GLU A 48 2.94 -14.81 10.28
CA GLU A 48 2.50 -15.89 9.41
C GLU A 48 2.91 -15.66 7.95
N LEU A 49 2.85 -14.42 7.45
CA LEU A 49 3.34 -14.10 6.12
C LEU A 49 4.86 -14.28 6.00
N GLN A 50 5.64 -13.81 6.98
CA GLN A 50 7.08 -14.04 7.03
C GLN A 50 7.41 -15.53 6.94
N LYS A 51 6.68 -16.35 7.70
CA LYS A 51 6.86 -17.80 7.70
C LYS A 51 6.48 -18.44 6.35
N GLU A 52 5.34 -18.07 5.77
CA GLU A 52 4.90 -18.59 4.45
C GLU A 52 5.90 -18.25 3.35
N LEU A 53 6.49 -17.05 3.40
CA LEU A 53 7.43 -16.56 2.39
C LEU A 53 8.91 -16.89 2.67
N GLY A 54 9.21 -17.57 3.77
CA GLY A 54 10.59 -17.90 4.16
C GLY A 54 11.44 -16.71 4.60
N LEU A 55 10.83 -15.59 4.96
CA LEU A 55 11.52 -14.42 5.50
C LEU A 55 11.92 -14.60 6.98
N ALA A 56 12.88 -13.82 7.45
CA ALA A 56 13.20 -13.77 8.87
C ALA A 56 11.98 -13.36 9.69
N GLN A 57 11.62 -14.16 10.70
CA GLN A 57 10.45 -13.88 11.55
C GLN A 57 10.80 -12.80 12.59
N ASN A 58 10.58 -11.55 12.22
CA ASN A 58 10.81 -10.38 13.05
C ASN A 58 9.65 -9.38 12.94
N HIS A 59 8.73 -9.40 13.89
CA HIS A 59 7.58 -8.49 13.89
C HIS A 59 7.94 -7.01 14.09
N LYS A 60 9.16 -6.71 14.56
CA LYS A 60 9.62 -5.33 14.79
C LYS A 60 10.20 -4.69 13.54
N GLU A 61 10.67 -5.47 12.59
CA GLU A 61 11.23 -4.97 11.34
C GLU A 61 10.13 -4.42 10.42
N LEU A 62 10.36 -3.25 9.82
CA LEU A 62 9.38 -2.64 8.91
C LEU A 62 9.18 -3.53 7.68
N MET A 63 7.95 -4.01 7.45
CA MET A 63 7.61 -4.80 6.27
C MET A 63 6.86 -3.94 5.26
N ILE A 64 7.40 -3.85 4.05
CA ILE A 64 6.85 -3.07 2.93
C ILE A 64 6.27 -4.02 1.91
N GLY A 65 4.97 -3.86 1.60
CA GLY A 65 4.26 -4.59 0.56
C GLY A 65 4.22 -3.82 -0.76
N ILE A 66 4.32 -4.56 -1.85
CA ILE A 66 4.14 -4.09 -3.22
C ILE A 66 3.21 -5.07 -3.92
N VAL A 67 2.05 -4.60 -4.39
CA VAL A 67 1.09 -5.39 -5.18
C VAL A 67 0.76 -4.59 -6.43
N SER A 68 1.34 -4.95 -7.57
CA SER A 68 1.20 -4.17 -8.79
C SER A 68 1.63 -4.93 -10.04
N ARG A 69 1.24 -4.42 -11.21
CA ARG A 69 1.93 -4.74 -12.45
C ARG A 69 3.33 -4.13 -12.40
N LEU A 70 4.36 -4.92 -12.70
CA LEU A 70 5.76 -4.49 -12.65
C LEU A 70 6.15 -3.79 -13.96
N THR A 71 5.82 -2.49 -14.07
CA THR A 71 6.03 -1.68 -15.28
C THR A 71 6.64 -0.33 -14.95
N ASP A 72 7.23 0.35 -15.94
CA ASP A 72 7.79 1.70 -15.80
C ASP A 72 6.77 2.69 -15.22
N GLN A 73 5.51 2.61 -15.66
CA GLN A 73 4.43 3.46 -15.16
C GLN A 73 4.30 3.40 -13.64
N LYS A 74 4.61 2.26 -13.03
CA LYS A 74 4.49 2.04 -11.59
C LYS A 74 5.73 2.47 -10.81
N GLY A 75 6.73 3.04 -11.48
CA GLY A 75 7.93 3.64 -10.86
C GLY A 75 8.93 2.62 -10.34
N PHE A 76 9.00 1.42 -10.95
CA PHE A 76 9.94 0.39 -10.52
C PHE A 76 11.39 0.70 -10.87
N ASP A 77 11.63 1.61 -11.81
CA ASP A 77 12.93 2.22 -12.08
C ASP A 77 13.49 2.94 -10.84
N LEU A 78 12.64 3.69 -10.13
CA LEU A 78 13.03 4.35 -8.87
C LEU A 78 13.33 3.34 -7.76
N ILE A 79 12.55 2.26 -7.67
CA ILE A 79 12.81 1.19 -6.70
C ILE A 79 14.14 0.52 -7.02
N ALA A 80 14.40 0.20 -8.29
CA ALA A 80 15.64 -0.44 -8.72
C ALA A 80 16.88 0.35 -8.29
N CYS A 81 16.82 1.69 -8.37
CA CYS A 81 17.93 2.56 -7.97
C CYS A 81 18.29 2.50 -6.47
N VAL A 82 17.34 2.11 -5.61
CA VAL A 82 17.52 2.18 -4.14
C VAL A 82 17.46 0.81 -3.45
N MET A 83 17.26 -0.28 -4.17
CA MET A 83 17.11 -1.62 -3.58
C MET A 83 18.29 -2.06 -2.72
N ASP A 84 19.53 -1.80 -3.17
CA ASP A 84 20.73 -2.14 -2.39
C ASP A 84 20.77 -1.39 -1.04
N GLU A 85 20.37 -0.11 -1.04
CA GLU A 85 20.31 0.69 0.18
C GLU A 85 19.20 0.20 1.12
N LEU A 86 17.99 -0.05 0.59
CA LEU A 86 16.85 -0.55 1.37
C LEU A 86 17.15 -1.91 2.01
N CYS A 87 17.89 -2.77 1.32
CA CYS A 87 18.29 -4.07 1.86
C CYS A 87 19.35 -3.97 2.98
N GLN A 88 20.04 -2.84 3.16
CA GLN A 88 20.93 -2.60 4.32
C GLN A 88 20.14 -2.13 5.55
N ASP A 89 19.00 -1.48 5.37
CA ASP A 89 18.16 -0.99 6.45
C ASP A 89 17.40 -2.13 7.14
N ALA A 90 16.77 -1.88 8.29
CA ALA A 90 15.93 -2.84 9.00
C ALA A 90 14.54 -2.96 8.35
N ILE A 91 14.52 -3.38 7.08
CA ILE A 91 13.33 -3.43 6.22
C ILE A 91 13.20 -4.81 5.59
N GLN A 92 11.97 -5.31 5.49
CA GLN A 92 11.61 -6.44 4.64
C GLN A 92 10.72 -5.97 3.49
N ILE A 93 10.87 -6.56 2.31
CA ILE A 93 10.12 -6.22 1.10
C ILE A 93 9.41 -7.46 0.57
N VAL A 94 8.09 -7.35 0.37
CA VAL A 94 7.25 -8.38 -0.25
C VAL A 94 6.69 -7.83 -1.54
N ALA A 95 7.19 -8.30 -2.67
CA ALA A 95 6.70 -7.93 -3.99
C ALA A 95 5.78 -9.03 -4.56
N LEU A 96 4.59 -8.65 -5.00
CA LEU A 96 3.61 -9.52 -5.66
C LEU A 96 3.17 -8.87 -6.98
N GLY A 97 3.33 -9.57 -8.07
CA GLY A 97 2.87 -9.15 -9.39
C GLY A 97 3.72 -9.68 -10.53
N THR A 98 3.30 -9.38 -11.75
CA THR A 98 4.00 -9.71 -12.99
C THR A 98 4.11 -8.48 -13.87
N GLY A 99 5.02 -8.47 -14.84
CA GLY A 99 5.15 -7.35 -15.76
C GLY A 99 6.38 -7.45 -16.67
N GLU A 100 7.17 -6.41 -16.70
CA GLU A 100 8.37 -6.34 -17.51
C GLU A 100 9.49 -7.19 -16.89
N GLU A 101 10.13 -8.00 -17.75
CA GLU A 101 11.16 -8.97 -17.35
C GLU A 101 12.30 -8.34 -16.52
N GLN A 102 12.67 -7.11 -16.82
CA GLN A 102 13.70 -6.39 -16.08
C GLN A 102 13.37 -6.24 -14.60
N TYR A 103 12.11 -5.91 -14.27
CA TYR A 103 11.66 -5.73 -12.89
C TYR A 103 11.39 -7.06 -12.18
N GLU A 104 10.85 -8.03 -12.91
CA GLU A 104 10.73 -9.40 -12.38
C GLU A 104 12.09 -9.97 -11.99
N ASN A 105 13.08 -9.83 -12.87
CA ASN A 105 14.44 -10.30 -12.63
C ASN A 105 15.15 -9.52 -11.52
N MET A 106 14.91 -8.21 -11.41
CA MET A 106 15.38 -7.40 -10.30
C MET A 106 14.89 -7.98 -8.96
N PHE A 107 13.58 -8.20 -8.78
CA PHE A 107 13.06 -8.76 -7.54
C PHE A 107 13.56 -10.19 -7.27
N ARG A 108 13.66 -11.05 -8.29
CA ARG A 108 14.25 -12.39 -8.15
C ARG A 108 15.71 -12.32 -7.69
N HIS A 109 16.49 -11.38 -8.25
CA HIS A 109 17.88 -11.16 -7.85
C HIS A 109 18.00 -10.76 -6.39
N TYR A 110 17.19 -9.77 -5.94
CA TYR A 110 17.24 -9.31 -4.56
C TYR A 110 16.69 -10.36 -3.57
N ALA A 111 15.70 -11.14 -3.93
CA ALA A 111 15.23 -12.28 -3.15
C ALA A 111 16.31 -13.37 -3.00
N TRP A 112 17.08 -13.64 -4.05
CA TRP A 112 18.24 -14.53 -3.97
C TRP A 112 19.37 -13.96 -3.12
N LYS A 113 19.67 -12.67 -3.28
CA LYS A 113 20.77 -11.99 -2.57
C LYS A 113 20.47 -11.76 -1.08
N TYR A 114 19.21 -11.50 -0.74
CA TYR A 114 18.74 -11.22 0.61
C TYR A 114 17.50 -12.04 0.97
N PRO A 115 17.63 -13.38 1.07
CA PRO A 115 16.46 -14.28 1.22
C PRO A 115 15.67 -14.06 2.51
N ASP A 116 16.29 -13.54 3.56
CA ASP A 116 15.63 -13.24 4.83
C ASP A 116 14.85 -11.92 4.81
N LYS A 117 15.07 -11.07 3.78
CA LYS A 117 14.52 -9.70 3.70
C LYS A 117 13.61 -9.46 2.52
N VAL A 118 13.83 -10.10 1.37
CA VAL A 118 13.10 -9.84 0.14
C VAL A 118 12.40 -11.10 -0.33
N SER A 119 11.09 -11.01 -0.58
CA SER A 119 10.31 -12.06 -1.22
C SER A 119 9.75 -11.57 -2.56
N ALA A 120 10.09 -12.29 -3.63
CA ALA A 120 9.67 -12.04 -5.00
C ALA A 120 8.57 -13.03 -5.41
N ASN A 121 7.32 -12.60 -5.38
CA ASN A 121 6.16 -13.40 -5.75
C ASN A 121 5.72 -12.99 -7.16
N ILE A 122 6.38 -13.57 -8.18
CA ILE A 122 6.20 -13.18 -9.58
C ILE A 122 5.06 -13.99 -10.21
N TYR A 123 3.85 -13.71 -9.74
CA TYR A 123 2.60 -14.30 -10.22
C TYR A 123 1.41 -13.41 -9.81
N TYR A 124 0.25 -13.65 -10.39
CA TYR A 124 -1.01 -13.05 -9.94
C TYR A 124 -1.68 -13.95 -8.90
N SER A 125 -2.04 -13.37 -7.77
CA SER A 125 -2.86 -14.03 -6.75
C SER A 125 -3.62 -13.00 -5.92
N GLU A 126 -4.94 -13.06 -5.99
CA GLU A 126 -5.81 -12.20 -5.19
C GLU A 126 -5.68 -12.55 -3.70
N ALA A 127 -5.75 -13.82 -3.35
CA ALA A 127 -5.59 -14.28 -1.96
C ALA A 127 -4.25 -13.85 -1.34
N MET A 128 -3.13 -13.92 -2.10
CA MET A 128 -1.84 -13.42 -1.62
C MET A 128 -1.85 -11.91 -1.46
N SER A 129 -2.54 -11.15 -2.32
CA SER A 129 -2.63 -9.69 -2.17
C SER A 129 -3.32 -9.30 -0.86
N HIS A 130 -4.39 -9.98 -0.46
CA HIS A 130 -5.07 -9.80 0.83
C HIS A 130 -4.11 -10.03 2.01
N LYS A 131 -3.31 -11.09 1.95
CA LYS A 131 -2.28 -11.38 2.97
C LYS A 131 -1.24 -10.26 3.05
N VAL A 132 -0.78 -9.75 1.90
CA VAL A 132 0.17 -8.62 1.83
C VAL A 132 -0.44 -7.36 2.47
N TYR A 133 -1.68 -7.00 2.11
CA TYR A 133 -2.36 -5.85 2.73
C TYR A 133 -2.54 -6.03 4.24
N ALA A 134 -2.87 -7.23 4.70
CA ALA A 134 -3.10 -7.47 6.13
C ALA A 134 -1.81 -7.53 6.96
N ALA A 135 -0.71 -8.02 6.39
CA ALA A 135 0.52 -8.33 7.11
C ALA A 135 1.54 -7.18 7.08
N CYS A 136 1.66 -6.45 5.96
CA CYS A 136 2.65 -5.40 5.83
C CYS A 136 2.33 -4.18 6.71
N ASP A 137 3.36 -3.44 7.10
CA ASP A 137 3.25 -2.19 7.84
C ASP A 137 3.05 -1.01 6.88
N ALA A 138 3.76 -1.02 5.75
CA ALA A 138 3.68 -0.01 4.72
C ALA A 138 3.40 -0.63 3.34
N PHE A 139 2.85 0.17 2.44
CA PHE A 139 2.52 -0.21 1.07
C PHE A 139 3.14 0.78 0.09
N LEU A 140 4.00 0.32 -0.81
CA LEU A 140 4.79 1.18 -1.69
C LEU A 140 4.17 1.30 -3.09
N MET A 141 3.82 2.52 -3.50
CA MET A 141 3.29 2.87 -4.82
C MET A 141 3.97 4.12 -5.39
N PRO A 142 5.19 4.04 -5.93
CA PRO A 142 5.92 5.20 -6.47
C PRO A 142 5.50 5.56 -7.90
N SER A 143 4.27 5.28 -8.30
CA SER A 143 3.75 5.41 -9.66
C SER A 143 4.05 6.79 -10.26
N LEU A 144 4.50 6.83 -11.52
CA LEU A 144 4.72 8.06 -12.29
C LEU A 144 3.42 8.82 -12.49
N PHE A 145 2.36 8.09 -12.79
CA PHE A 145 0.99 8.61 -12.81
C PHE A 145 0.01 7.52 -12.39
N GLU A 146 -1.05 7.91 -11.70
CA GLU A 146 -2.11 7.01 -11.22
C GLU A 146 -3.44 7.79 -11.24
N PRO A 147 -4.34 7.52 -12.20
CA PRO A 147 -5.59 8.28 -12.32
C PRO A 147 -6.48 8.21 -11.08
N CYS A 148 -6.60 7.05 -10.48
CA CYS A 148 -7.34 6.82 -9.24
C CYS A 148 -6.49 6.05 -8.24
N GLY A 149 -6.07 4.83 -8.62
CA GLY A 149 -5.49 3.85 -7.70
C GLY A 149 -6.53 3.24 -6.76
N LEU A 150 -6.48 1.94 -6.58
CA LEU A 150 -7.31 1.24 -5.59
C LEU A 150 -6.45 0.65 -4.48
N SER A 151 -5.23 0.22 -4.80
CA SER A 151 -4.35 -0.46 -3.86
C SER A 151 -4.01 0.37 -2.63
N GLN A 152 -3.87 1.71 -2.76
CA GLN A 152 -3.67 2.58 -1.60
C GLN A 152 -4.92 2.68 -0.72
N LEU A 153 -6.13 2.64 -1.31
CA LEU A 153 -7.38 2.65 -0.55
C LEU A 153 -7.55 1.34 0.22
N ILE A 154 -7.27 0.23 -0.45
CA ILE A 154 -7.27 -1.11 0.16
C ILE A 154 -6.22 -1.15 1.28
N SER A 155 -4.99 -0.70 1.03
CA SER A 155 -3.94 -0.70 2.05
C SER A 155 -4.35 0.11 3.30
N LEU A 156 -4.94 1.28 3.13
CA LEU A 156 -5.49 2.08 4.24
C LEU A 156 -6.57 1.32 5.00
N ARG A 157 -7.49 0.66 4.29
CA ARG A 157 -8.56 -0.14 4.90
C ARG A 157 -8.02 -1.28 5.77
N TYR A 158 -6.89 -1.88 5.36
CA TYR A 158 -6.19 -2.93 6.11
C TYR A 158 -5.17 -2.37 7.13
N GLY A 159 -5.09 -1.06 7.31
CA GLY A 159 -4.17 -0.42 8.25
C GLY A 159 -2.70 -0.55 7.84
N THR A 160 -2.44 -0.63 6.54
CA THR A 160 -1.11 -0.64 5.94
C THR A 160 -0.86 0.72 5.33
N VAL A 161 0.15 1.44 5.83
CA VAL A 161 0.37 2.85 5.51
C VAL A 161 0.91 3.02 4.10
N PRO A 162 0.20 3.70 3.17
CA PRO A 162 0.70 3.90 1.83
C PRO A 162 1.84 4.91 1.78
N ILE A 163 2.90 4.54 1.07
CA ILE A 163 4.02 5.40 0.68
C ILE A 163 3.87 5.62 -0.82
N VAL A 164 3.42 6.81 -1.21
CA VAL A 164 3.03 7.11 -2.58
C VAL A 164 3.73 8.35 -3.11
N ARG A 165 3.81 8.46 -4.43
CA ARG A 165 4.17 9.70 -5.11
C ARG A 165 2.95 10.63 -5.15
N GLU A 166 3.17 11.93 -4.98
CA GLU A 166 2.12 12.96 -5.05
C GLU A 166 1.69 13.18 -6.52
N THR A 167 0.81 12.29 -7.03
CA THR A 167 0.32 12.33 -8.40
C THR A 167 -1.11 11.81 -8.49
N GLY A 168 -1.97 12.45 -9.32
CA GLY A 168 -3.33 12.01 -9.63
C GLY A 168 -4.11 11.57 -8.40
N GLY A 169 -4.82 10.47 -8.51
CA GLY A 169 -5.63 9.92 -7.42
C GLY A 169 -4.86 9.55 -6.15
N LEU A 170 -3.55 9.34 -6.21
CA LEU A 170 -2.74 9.13 -5.01
C LEU A 170 -2.68 10.40 -4.16
N LYS A 171 -2.50 11.57 -4.81
CA LYS A 171 -2.55 12.87 -4.14
C LYS A 171 -3.92 13.16 -3.52
N ASP A 172 -4.99 12.78 -4.22
CA ASP A 172 -6.36 13.07 -3.80
C ASP A 172 -6.82 12.19 -2.62
N THR A 173 -6.20 11.02 -2.44
CA THR A 173 -6.64 10.01 -1.47
C THR A 173 -5.71 9.81 -0.27
N VAL A 174 -4.43 10.14 -0.41
CA VAL A 174 -3.42 9.97 0.63
C VAL A 174 -2.96 11.33 1.14
N GLU A 175 -3.36 11.66 2.36
CA GLU A 175 -2.94 12.90 3.02
C GLU A 175 -1.49 12.77 3.50
N PRO A 176 -0.62 13.77 3.24
CA PRO A 176 0.75 13.74 3.72
C PRO A 176 0.79 13.80 5.26
N TYR A 177 1.71 13.05 5.85
CA TYR A 177 1.90 13.05 7.31
C TYR A 177 2.35 14.41 7.84
N ASN A 178 3.15 15.14 7.04
CA ASN A 178 3.65 16.46 7.40
C ASN A 178 3.68 17.37 6.16
N GLU A 179 2.92 18.46 6.20
CA GLU A 179 2.83 19.45 5.13
C GLU A 179 4.16 20.17 4.84
N TYR A 180 5.07 20.21 5.81
CA TYR A 180 6.34 20.93 5.72
C TYR A 180 7.49 20.09 5.13
N GLU A 181 7.42 18.77 5.26
CA GLU A 181 8.42 17.87 4.70
C GLU A 181 7.84 17.14 3.48
N LYS A 182 8.01 17.71 2.28
CA LYS A 182 7.57 17.14 0.99
C LYS A 182 8.31 15.84 0.58
N THR A 183 9.09 15.27 1.45
CA THR A 183 9.86 14.04 1.22
C THR A 183 9.16 12.82 1.79
N ALA A 184 8.11 12.35 1.13
CA ALA A 184 7.55 11.02 1.36
C ALA A 184 8.52 9.97 0.81
N THR A 185 9.61 9.71 1.52
CA THR A 185 10.56 8.66 1.19
C THR A 185 10.32 7.45 2.08
N VAL A 186 10.74 6.27 1.61
CA VAL A 186 10.74 5.05 2.44
C VAL A 186 11.49 5.29 3.75
N ARG A 187 12.62 6.00 3.72
CA ARG A 187 13.41 6.35 4.92
C ARG A 187 12.66 7.23 5.91
N TYR A 188 11.80 8.14 5.43
CA TYR A 188 10.98 8.93 6.33
C TYR A 188 9.91 8.08 7.02
N ALA A 189 9.26 7.19 6.27
CA ALA A 189 8.31 6.22 6.83
C ALA A 189 8.99 5.30 7.86
N GLU A 190 10.19 4.81 7.57
CA GLU A 190 11.02 4.03 8.47
C GLU A 190 11.29 4.79 9.78
N LYS A 191 11.73 6.05 9.69
CA LYS A 191 11.95 6.90 10.87
C LYS A 191 10.70 7.05 11.72
N ILE A 192 9.52 7.30 11.11
CA ILE A 192 8.26 7.39 11.86
C ILE A 192 7.88 6.04 12.48
N TYR A 193 8.08 4.95 11.75
CA TYR A 193 7.79 3.60 12.24
C TYR A 193 8.60 3.24 13.49
N TYR A 194 9.91 3.53 13.50
CA TYR A 194 10.80 3.18 14.61
C TYR A 194 10.79 4.22 15.73
N ASP A 195 10.88 5.51 15.41
CA ASP A 195 11.10 6.56 16.40
C ASP A 195 9.78 7.12 16.97
N LYS A 196 8.68 7.05 16.21
CA LYS A 196 7.38 7.66 16.56
C LYS A 196 6.22 6.66 16.48
N LYS A 197 6.38 5.50 17.10
CA LYS A 197 5.40 4.40 17.04
C LYS A 197 3.97 4.81 17.41
N ARG A 198 3.82 5.78 18.31
CA ARG A 198 2.49 6.32 18.68
C ARG A 198 1.84 7.06 17.52
N ASP A 199 2.61 7.85 16.76
CA ASP A 199 2.11 8.58 15.61
C ASP A 199 1.82 7.63 14.44
N TRP A 200 2.69 6.64 14.22
CA TRP A 200 2.44 5.56 13.26
C TRP A 200 1.08 4.90 13.51
N ASN A 201 0.80 4.51 14.75
CA ASN A 201 -0.48 3.88 15.09
C ASN A 201 -1.68 4.80 14.85
N LYS A 202 -1.55 6.13 15.08
CA LYS A 202 -2.61 7.09 14.76
C LYS A 202 -2.84 7.23 13.26
N ILE A 203 -1.79 7.13 12.43
CA ILE A 203 -1.93 7.12 10.97
C ILE A 203 -2.74 5.89 10.56
N VAL A 204 -2.40 4.72 11.08
CA VAL A 204 -3.12 3.46 10.85
C VAL A 204 -4.58 3.57 11.26
N GLU A 205 -4.87 4.03 12.47
CA GLU A 205 -6.25 4.23 12.98
C GLU A 205 -7.07 5.15 12.07
N ARG A 206 -6.51 6.27 11.63
CA ARG A 206 -7.19 7.20 10.71
C ARG A 206 -7.46 6.56 9.36
N GLY A 207 -6.49 5.85 8.79
CA GLY A 207 -6.64 5.14 7.52
C GLY A 207 -7.75 4.09 7.57
N MET A 208 -7.77 3.26 8.62
CA MET A 208 -8.79 2.22 8.80
C MET A 208 -10.19 2.77 9.07
N SER A 209 -10.29 3.98 9.64
CA SER A 209 -11.57 4.63 9.99
C SER A 209 -12.17 5.49 8.88
N LYS A 210 -11.38 5.83 7.83
CA LYS A 210 -11.86 6.63 6.70
C LYS A 210 -12.74 5.76 5.80
N ASP A 211 -13.84 6.34 5.31
CA ASP A 211 -14.77 5.65 4.40
C ASP A 211 -14.31 5.78 2.95
N PHE A 212 -13.87 4.66 2.37
CA PHE A 212 -13.48 4.52 0.98
C PHE A 212 -14.44 3.58 0.21
N SER A 213 -15.66 3.35 0.73
CA SER A 213 -16.61 2.45 0.09
C SER A 213 -17.17 3.02 -1.22
N TRP A 214 -17.64 2.14 -2.10
CA TRP A 214 -18.43 2.52 -3.27
C TRP A 214 -19.68 3.32 -2.90
N LYS A 215 -20.25 3.11 -1.71
CA LYS A 215 -21.40 3.89 -1.21
C LYS A 215 -21.06 5.36 -1.07
N SER A 216 -19.86 5.69 -0.60
CA SER A 216 -19.38 7.06 -0.48
C SER A 216 -19.19 7.72 -1.84
N SER A 217 -18.64 6.97 -2.83
CA SER A 217 -18.50 7.47 -4.20
C SER A 217 -19.85 7.63 -4.90
N ALA A 218 -20.78 6.68 -4.73
CA ALA A 218 -22.12 6.74 -5.32
C ALA A 218 -22.89 7.99 -4.88
N LYS A 219 -22.76 8.38 -3.59
CA LYS A 219 -23.38 9.60 -3.09
C LYS A 219 -22.87 10.86 -3.79
N GLN A 220 -21.58 10.92 -4.15
CA GLN A 220 -21.02 12.04 -4.92
C GLN A 220 -21.58 12.08 -6.35
N TYR A 221 -21.90 10.93 -6.96
CA TYR A 221 -22.60 10.89 -8.25
C TYR A 221 -24.05 11.37 -8.13
N GLU A 222 -24.77 10.99 -7.07
CA GLU A 222 -26.13 11.48 -6.81
C GLU A 222 -26.13 13.00 -6.66
N GLU A 223 -25.25 13.56 -5.81
CA GLU A 223 -25.09 15.00 -5.64
C GLU A 223 -24.79 15.72 -6.98
N LEU A 224 -23.90 15.15 -7.82
CA LEU A 224 -23.59 15.73 -9.13
C LEU A 224 -24.80 15.73 -10.08
N TYR A 225 -25.64 14.69 -10.06
CA TYR A 225 -26.85 14.64 -10.89
C TYR A 225 -27.95 15.59 -10.38
N ASP A 226 -28.06 15.81 -9.09
CA ASP A 226 -29.02 16.75 -8.50
C ASP A 226 -28.65 18.21 -8.81
N ASP A 227 -27.36 18.50 -9.03
CA ASP A 227 -26.85 19.84 -9.38
C ASP A 227 -26.94 20.16 -10.90
N MET A 228 -27.31 19.20 -11.76
CA MET A 228 -27.45 19.36 -13.22
C MET A 228 -28.84 19.78 -13.65
#